data_a6ef524fabe31ff86673bf754cf696ef
#
_entry.id   a6ef524fabe31ff86673bf754cf696ef
#
_cell.length_a   1.000
_cell.length_b   1.000
_cell.length_c   1.000
_cell.angle_alpha   90.00
_cell.angle_beta   90.00
_cell.angle_gamma   90.00
#
_symmetry.space_group_name_H-M   'P 1'
#
loop_
_entity.id
_entity.type
_entity.pdbx_description
1 polymer ?
#
loop_
_entity_poly.entity_id
_entity_poly.type
_entity_poly.pdbx_seq_one_letter_code
_entity_poly.pdbx_strand_id
1 'polypeptide(L)'
;MCFSIFCLFSALTIEAAQMSLDSVIRASQRVAGDWYDSSGNRVLSISKGYINGCQIVDGTDFAGGDPGLGVFIIQEAQGRKAIHLEWLGSGEHRTLIMNKKEQLSSSRYREHYESVNGVYLGMSRQQVINLLGTPNSSDSRGRETLNYTNLGLKIGLDRNIVTGITIVGKGAHFDKSGLGIGSSMIDYYNFYQLNRMPSEFSKDTFQGPFSIGHGEFLFFGSKNITLSMYNN
;
A
#
# COMPACT_ATOMS: atom_id res chain seq x y z
N MET A 1 -10.43 -61.98 -18.29
CA MET A 1 -9.21 -61.15 -18.41
C MET A 1 -9.58 -59.73 -18.15
N CYS A 2 -9.36 -59.24 -16.91
CA CYS A 2 -9.56 -57.84 -16.56
C CYS A 2 -8.22 -57.11 -16.63
N PHE A 3 -8.11 -56.11 -17.52
CA PHE A 3 -6.95 -55.22 -17.59
C PHE A 3 -7.20 -54.04 -16.64
N SER A 4 -6.49 -54.01 -15.52
CA SER A 4 -6.41 -52.83 -14.64
C SER A 4 -5.45 -51.85 -15.20
N ILE A 5 -5.95 -50.67 -15.64
CA ILE A 5 -5.14 -49.54 -16.03
C ILE A 5 -4.77 -48.79 -14.74
N PHE A 6 -3.50 -48.89 -14.35
CA PHE A 6 -2.91 -48.09 -13.29
C PHE A 6 -2.61 -46.69 -13.86
N CYS A 7 -3.42 -45.69 -13.54
CA CYS A 7 -3.08 -44.31 -13.77
C CYS A 7 -2.05 -43.87 -12.71
N LEU A 8 -0.79 -43.79 -13.10
CA LEU A 8 0.27 -43.10 -12.34
C LEU A 8 0.02 -41.60 -12.43
N PHE A 9 -0.59 -41.04 -11.39
CA PHE A 9 -0.52 -39.60 -11.16
C PHE A 9 0.87 -39.26 -10.61
N SER A 10 1.77 -38.79 -11.47
CA SER A 10 3.00 -38.13 -11.04
C SER A 10 2.59 -36.80 -10.45
N ALA A 11 2.61 -36.68 -9.13
CA ALA A 11 2.55 -35.41 -8.44
C ALA A 11 3.81 -34.62 -8.82
N LEU A 12 3.68 -33.63 -9.68
CA LEU A 12 4.68 -32.60 -9.87
C LEU A 12 4.76 -31.79 -8.58
N THR A 13 5.66 -32.17 -7.70
CA THR A 13 6.12 -31.27 -6.63
C THR A 13 6.91 -30.16 -7.31
N ILE A 14 6.29 -28.98 -7.42
CA ILE A 14 7.02 -27.75 -7.72
C ILE A 14 7.88 -27.47 -6.49
N GLU A 15 9.12 -27.93 -6.49
CA GLU A 15 10.10 -27.45 -5.53
C GLU A 15 10.30 -25.97 -5.80
N ALA A 16 9.82 -25.12 -4.90
CA ALA A 16 10.16 -23.70 -4.90
C ALA A 16 11.69 -23.61 -4.80
N ALA A 17 12.34 -23.13 -5.83
CA ALA A 17 13.79 -23.03 -5.87
C ALA A 17 14.26 -22.18 -4.66
N GLN A 18 14.97 -22.82 -3.75
CA GLN A 18 15.51 -22.18 -2.56
C GLN A 18 16.51 -21.11 -3.03
N MET A 19 16.22 -19.85 -2.72
CA MET A 19 17.10 -18.74 -3.07
C MET A 19 18.41 -18.84 -2.29
N SER A 20 19.53 -18.50 -2.93
CA SER A 20 20.81 -18.41 -2.20
C SER A 20 20.72 -17.29 -1.14
N LEU A 21 21.38 -17.48 -0.01
CA LEU A 21 21.43 -16.48 1.08
C LEU A 21 21.90 -15.11 0.57
N ASP A 22 22.85 -15.07 -0.36
CA ASP A 22 23.29 -13.82 -1.00
C ASP A 22 22.18 -13.11 -1.76
N SER A 23 21.27 -13.85 -2.38
CA SER A 23 20.11 -13.27 -3.06
C SER A 23 19.09 -12.72 -2.07
N VAL A 24 18.88 -13.42 -0.95
CA VAL A 24 18.05 -12.94 0.17
C VAL A 24 18.62 -11.67 0.77
N ILE A 25 19.93 -11.62 1.01
CA ILE A 25 20.63 -10.43 1.53
C ILE A 25 20.52 -9.26 0.54
N ARG A 26 20.66 -9.51 -0.77
CA ARG A 26 20.43 -8.48 -1.80
C ARG A 26 18.99 -7.98 -1.79
N ALA A 27 18.01 -8.87 -1.62
CA ALA A 27 16.61 -8.47 -1.51
C ALA A 27 16.35 -7.57 -0.29
N SER A 28 17.00 -7.83 0.86
CA SER A 28 16.86 -7.00 2.06
C SER A 28 17.34 -5.56 1.83
N GLN A 29 18.24 -5.31 0.89
CA GLN A 29 18.72 -3.96 0.59
C GLN A 29 17.67 -3.09 -0.10
N ARG A 30 16.67 -3.68 -0.75
CA ARG A 30 15.55 -2.95 -1.35
C ARG A 30 14.66 -2.29 -0.30
N VAL A 31 14.62 -2.87 0.89
CA VAL A 31 13.83 -2.40 2.04
C VAL A 31 14.72 -1.88 3.16
N ALA A 32 16.01 -1.63 2.90
CA ALA A 32 16.93 -1.11 3.89
C ALA A 32 16.51 0.27 4.41
N GLY A 33 16.69 0.50 5.71
CA GLY A 33 16.34 1.71 6.42
C GLY A 33 15.60 1.44 7.72
N ASP A 34 15.24 2.51 8.39
CA ASP A 34 14.37 2.49 9.57
C ASP A 34 12.91 2.65 9.14
N TRP A 35 12.02 1.87 9.78
CA TRP A 35 10.61 1.84 9.49
C TRP A 35 9.79 2.04 10.75
N TYR A 36 8.78 2.90 10.67
CA TYR A 36 8.02 3.42 11.80
C TYR A 36 6.55 3.08 11.67
N ASP A 37 5.91 2.80 12.81
CA ASP A 37 4.46 2.63 12.89
C ASP A 37 3.71 3.98 12.81
N SER A 38 2.38 3.92 12.89
CA SER A 38 1.53 5.11 12.87
C SER A 38 1.69 6.03 14.08
N SER A 39 2.33 5.55 15.14
CA SER A 39 2.63 6.31 16.37
C SER A 39 4.04 6.93 16.33
N GLY A 40 4.82 6.67 15.27
CA GLY A 40 6.19 7.14 15.12
C GLY A 40 7.22 6.31 15.90
N ASN A 41 6.85 5.11 16.37
CA ASN A 41 7.78 4.17 16.98
C ASN A 41 8.53 3.42 15.89
N ARG A 42 9.84 3.27 16.04
CA ARG A 42 10.63 2.43 15.14
C ARG A 42 10.32 0.95 15.38
N VAL A 43 9.74 0.31 14.38
CA VAL A 43 9.36 -1.13 14.42
C VAL A 43 10.43 -2.01 13.78
N LEU A 44 10.97 -1.57 12.62
CA LEU A 44 12.02 -2.29 11.93
C LEU A 44 13.21 -1.36 11.64
N SER A 45 14.40 -1.95 11.75
CA SER A 45 15.64 -1.40 11.23
C SER A 45 16.28 -2.49 10.35
N ILE A 46 16.35 -2.24 9.06
CA ILE A 46 16.81 -3.20 8.06
C ILE A 46 18.13 -2.71 7.48
N SER A 47 19.16 -3.51 7.60
CA SER A 47 20.47 -3.25 7.00
C SER A 47 20.93 -4.49 6.22
N LYS A 48 22.08 -4.39 5.54
CA LYS A 48 22.60 -5.50 4.75
C LYS A 48 22.75 -6.77 5.60
N GLY A 49 21.87 -7.74 5.40
CA GLY A 49 21.89 -9.04 6.08
C GLY A 49 21.34 -9.04 7.50
N TYR A 50 20.72 -7.95 7.99
CA TYR A 50 20.18 -7.86 9.33
C TYR A 50 18.81 -7.19 9.38
N ILE A 51 17.95 -7.66 10.27
CA ILE A 51 16.69 -7.03 10.65
C ILE A 51 16.67 -6.89 12.17
N ASN A 52 16.52 -5.67 12.68
CA ASN A 52 16.57 -5.34 14.12
C ASN A 52 17.82 -5.88 14.84
N GLY A 53 18.97 -5.88 14.15
CA GLY A 53 20.22 -6.44 14.67
C GLY A 53 20.32 -7.95 14.61
N CYS A 54 19.26 -8.67 14.24
CA CYS A 54 19.26 -10.12 14.06
C CYS A 54 19.70 -10.48 12.64
N GLN A 55 20.61 -11.45 12.52
CA GLN A 55 21.12 -11.88 11.22
C GLN A 55 20.02 -12.56 10.39
N ILE A 56 19.93 -12.22 9.12
CA ILE A 56 19.13 -12.94 8.14
C ILE A 56 19.88 -14.22 7.78
N VAL A 57 19.27 -15.37 8.03
CA VAL A 57 19.88 -16.70 7.83
C VAL A 57 19.26 -17.49 6.69
N ASP A 58 18.08 -17.07 6.22
CA ASP A 58 17.37 -17.70 5.11
C ASP A 58 16.24 -16.78 4.58
N GLY A 59 15.54 -17.19 3.51
CA GLY A 59 14.35 -16.50 3.03
C GLY A 59 13.65 -17.25 1.92
N THR A 60 12.36 -16.99 1.79
CA THR A 60 11.46 -17.65 0.82
C THR A 60 10.50 -16.65 0.19
N ASP A 61 9.76 -17.11 -0.82
CA ASP A 61 8.62 -16.41 -1.43
C ASP A 61 8.94 -15.01 -1.97
N PHE A 62 10.14 -14.83 -2.54
CA PHE A 62 10.53 -13.56 -3.10
C PHE A 62 9.89 -13.33 -4.46
N ALA A 63 9.13 -12.23 -4.57
CA ALA A 63 8.77 -11.62 -5.84
C ALA A 63 9.46 -10.26 -5.94
N GLY A 64 10.30 -10.11 -6.97
CA GLY A 64 10.95 -8.83 -7.26
C GLY A 64 10.03 -7.91 -8.03
N GLY A 65 10.22 -6.62 -7.85
CA GLY A 65 9.45 -5.59 -8.54
C GLY A 65 8.89 -4.55 -7.58
N ASP A 66 7.87 -3.84 -8.07
CA ASP A 66 7.06 -2.93 -7.30
C ASP A 66 5.58 -3.13 -7.74
N PRO A 67 4.73 -3.71 -6.89
CA PRO A 67 5.04 -4.21 -5.55
C PRO A 67 6.03 -5.38 -5.55
N GLY A 68 6.81 -5.48 -4.48
CA GLY A 68 7.66 -6.61 -4.20
C GLY A 68 7.30 -7.25 -2.87
N LEU A 69 7.67 -8.50 -2.68
CA LEU A 69 7.44 -9.23 -1.43
C LEU A 69 8.57 -10.21 -1.13
N GLY A 70 8.66 -10.65 0.13
CA GLY A 70 9.57 -11.69 0.56
C GLY A 70 9.37 -12.06 2.02
N VAL A 71 9.73 -13.30 2.34
CA VAL A 71 9.80 -13.79 3.71
C VAL A 71 11.26 -13.91 4.12
N PHE A 72 11.68 -13.15 5.12
CA PHE A 72 13.03 -13.18 5.67
C PHE A 72 13.04 -14.02 6.95
N ILE A 73 13.95 -14.96 7.04
CA ILE A 73 14.17 -15.77 8.24
C ILE A 73 15.35 -15.17 9.00
N ILE A 74 15.09 -14.67 10.21
CA ILE A 74 16.13 -14.12 11.08
C ILE A 74 16.45 -15.06 12.22
N GLN A 75 17.70 -14.96 12.76
CA GLN A 75 18.13 -15.68 13.93
C GLN A 75 17.99 -14.78 15.16
N GLU A 76 17.04 -15.08 16.02
CA GLU A 76 16.87 -14.48 17.35
C GLU A 76 17.50 -15.41 18.43
N ALA A 77 17.62 -14.91 19.66
CA ALA A 77 18.15 -15.70 20.78
C ALA A 77 17.30 -16.95 21.10
N GLN A 78 15.98 -16.85 20.86
CA GLN A 78 15.02 -17.93 21.11
C GLN A 78 14.85 -18.89 19.91
N GLY A 79 15.53 -18.62 18.79
CA GLY A 79 15.42 -19.42 17.58
C GLY A 79 15.18 -18.61 16.31
N ARG A 80 14.74 -19.28 15.26
CA ARG A 80 14.47 -18.65 13.98
C ARG A 80 13.06 -18.07 13.95
N LYS A 81 12.95 -16.88 13.35
CA LYS A 81 11.68 -16.18 13.17
C LYS A 81 11.50 -15.73 11.72
N ALA A 82 10.32 -15.97 11.17
CA ALA A 82 9.95 -15.48 9.85
C ALA A 82 9.32 -14.09 9.94
N ILE A 83 9.75 -13.19 9.05
CA ILE A 83 9.19 -11.84 8.88
C ILE A 83 8.76 -11.72 7.42
N HIS A 84 7.46 -11.61 7.20
CA HIS A 84 6.89 -11.36 5.88
C HIS A 84 6.89 -9.85 5.62
N LEU A 85 7.49 -9.42 4.52
CA LEU A 85 7.54 -8.02 4.10
C LEU A 85 7.01 -7.89 2.67
N GLU A 86 6.10 -6.93 2.49
CA GLU A 86 5.67 -6.47 1.17
C GLU A 86 6.08 -5.00 1.06
N TRP A 87 6.67 -4.60 -0.07
CA TRP A 87 7.10 -3.23 -0.28
C TRP A 87 6.51 -2.64 -1.54
N LEU A 88 6.19 -1.36 -1.45
CA LEU A 88 5.56 -0.58 -2.49
C LEU A 88 6.26 0.78 -2.61
N GLY A 89 6.43 1.24 -3.84
CA GLY A 89 7.01 2.54 -4.14
C GLY A 89 8.54 2.55 -4.12
N SER A 90 9.12 3.66 -4.52
CA SER A 90 10.56 3.87 -4.63
C SER A 90 11.00 5.16 -3.92
N GLY A 91 12.31 5.29 -3.66
CA GLY A 91 12.87 6.49 -3.04
C GLY A 91 12.29 6.78 -1.64
N GLU A 92 11.89 8.00 -1.40
CA GLU A 92 11.30 8.46 -0.14
C GLU A 92 9.83 8.06 0.03
N HIS A 93 9.20 7.58 -1.04
CA HIS A 93 7.78 7.21 -1.09
C HIS A 93 7.53 5.72 -0.86
N ARG A 94 8.46 5.03 -0.19
CA ARG A 94 8.33 3.61 0.09
C ARG A 94 7.39 3.35 1.26
N THR A 95 6.55 2.35 1.09
CA THR A 95 5.72 1.76 2.14
C THR A 95 6.11 0.31 2.34
N LEU A 96 6.13 -0.16 3.58
CA LEU A 96 6.40 -1.53 3.95
C LEU A 96 5.20 -2.09 4.70
N ILE A 97 4.76 -3.28 4.33
CA ILE A 97 3.71 -4.00 5.05
C ILE A 97 4.36 -5.22 5.70
N MET A 98 4.31 -5.25 7.02
CA MET A 98 4.87 -6.33 7.81
C MET A 98 3.79 -7.34 8.22
N ASN A 99 4.08 -8.62 8.00
CA ASN A 99 3.23 -9.75 8.38
C ASN A 99 1.77 -9.61 7.90
N LYS A 100 1.56 -9.00 6.72
CA LYS A 100 0.25 -8.74 6.09
C LYS A 100 -0.73 -7.92 6.94
N LYS A 101 -0.25 -7.19 7.94
CA LYS A 101 -1.10 -6.45 8.89
C LYS A 101 -0.62 -5.04 9.18
N GLU A 102 0.67 -4.89 9.41
CA GLU A 102 1.22 -3.65 9.93
C GLU A 102 1.84 -2.85 8.81
N GLN A 103 1.29 -1.69 8.56
CA GLN A 103 1.82 -0.75 7.58
C GLN A 103 2.84 0.18 8.24
N LEU A 104 4.04 0.20 7.68
CA LEU A 104 5.16 0.98 8.15
C LEU A 104 5.55 2.04 7.12
N SER A 105 6.04 3.18 7.61
CA SER A 105 6.57 4.27 6.81
C SER A 105 8.06 4.42 7.03
N SER A 106 8.80 4.84 6.02
CA SER A 106 10.20 5.26 6.17
C SER A 106 10.36 6.60 6.90
N SER A 107 9.28 7.32 7.12
CA SER A 107 9.25 8.57 7.90
C SER A 107 8.78 8.32 9.33
N ARG A 108 9.47 8.91 10.30
CA ARG A 108 9.13 8.82 11.74
C ARG A 108 7.78 9.44 12.09
N TYR A 109 7.34 10.41 11.31
CA TYR A 109 6.06 11.09 11.49
C TYR A 109 5.16 10.78 10.31
N ARG A 110 3.95 10.29 10.57
CA ARG A 110 2.88 10.24 9.59
C ARG A 110 2.32 11.66 9.42
N GLU A 111 3.03 12.49 8.71
CA GLU A 111 2.33 13.57 8.04
C GLU A 111 1.61 12.97 6.85
N HIS A 112 0.31 13.30 6.69
CA HIS A 112 -0.41 12.99 5.46
C HIS A 112 0.33 13.67 4.30
N TYR A 113 0.43 12.99 3.17
CA TYR A 113 1.09 13.55 2.00
C TYR A 113 0.12 14.40 1.19
N GLU A 114 -1.12 13.93 1.05
CA GLU A 114 -2.17 14.63 0.32
C GLU A 114 -3.43 14.84 1.16
N SER A 115 -4.19 15.85 0.75
CA SER A 115 -5.53 16.14 1.23
C SER A 115 -6.42 16.59 0.08
N VAL A 116 -7.73 16.62 0.32
CA VAL A 116 -8.72 17.19 -0.61
C VAL A 116 -9.66 18.06 0.20
N ASN A 117 -9.75 19.36 -0.08
CA ASN A 117 -10.47 20.35 0.70
C ASN A 117 -10.11 20.28 2.21
N GLY A 118 -8.82 20.07 2.52
CA GLY A 118 -8.32 19.94 3.88
C GLY A 118 -8.58 18.59 4.55
N VAL A 119 -9.33 17.66 3.93
CA VAL A 119 -9.54 16.32 4.45
C VAL A 119 -8.37 15.43 4.06
N TYR A 120 -7.80 14.71 5.02
CA TYR A 120 -6.69 13.78 4.84
C TYR A 120 -6.98 12.42 5.49
N LEU A 121 -6.22 11.40 5.09
CA LEU A 121 -6.33 10.06 5.65
C LEU A 121 -5.92 10.05 7.12
N GLY A 122 -6.73 9.42 7.97
CA GLY A 122 -6.53 9.40 9.41
C GLY A 122 -7.34 10.44 10.20
N MET A 123 -7.99 11.40 9.54
CA MET A 123 -8.94 12.29 10.22
C MET A 123 -10.09 11.51 10.85
N SER A 124 -10.58 11.99 12.01
CA SER A 124 -11.82 11.46 12.56
C SER A 124 -13.04 11.95 11.78
N ARG A 125 -14.12 11.16 11.82
CA ARG A 125 -15.43 11.54 11.26
C ARG A 125 -15.87 12.94 11.72
N GLN A 126 -15.67 13.25 13.01
CA GLN A 126 -16.08 14.54 13.58
C GLN A 126 -15.25 15.69 13.01
N GLN A 127 -13.94 15.49 12.81
CA GLN A 127 -13.09 16.50 12.16
C GLN A 127 -13.52 16.79 10.73
N VAL A 128 -13.88 15.75 9.96
CA VAL A 128 -14.41 15.92 8.59
C VAL A 128 -15.71 16.74 8.61
N ILE A 129 -16.65 16.41 9.51
CA ILE A 129 -17.92 17.15 9.61
C ILE A 129 -17.70 18.60 10.07
N ASN A 130 -16.78 18.84 11.00
CA ASN A 130 -16.43 20.20 11.44
C ASN A 130 -15.83 21.02 10.29
N LEU A 131 -15.09 20.39 9.39
CA LEU A 131 -14.40 21.04 8.27
C LEU A 131 -15.35 21.26 7.06
N LEU A 132 -16.06 20.22 6.63
CA LEU A 132 -16.87 20.25 5.41
C LEU A 132 -18.36 20.47 5.66
N GLY A 133 -18.79 20.48 6.92
CA GLY A 133 -20.23 20.49 7.28
C GLY A 133 -20.88 19.12 7.20
N THR A 134 -22.20 19.11 7.27
CA THR A 134 -23.00 17.88 7.19
C THR A 134 -22.95 17.30 5.79
N PRO A 135 -22.66 15.98 5.65
CA PRO A 135 -22.69 15.35 4.32
C PRO A 135 -24.09 15.34 3.71
N ASN A 136 -24.19 15.36 2.40
CA ASN A 136 -25.48 15.28 1.68
C ASN A 136 -26.20 13.95 1.94
N SER A 137 -25.42 12.86 2.11
CA SER A 137 -25.90 11.54 2.53
C SER A 137 -24.77 10.72 3.13
N SER A 138 -25.12 9.68 3.89
CA SER A 138 -24.20 8.66 4.34
C SER A 138 -24.71 7.28 3.98
N ASP A 139 -23.81 6.36 3.64
CA ASP A 139 -24.10 4.95 3.40
C ASP A 139 -23.24 4.12 4.38
N SER A 140 -23.91 3.27 5.17
CA SER A 140 -23.27 2.42 6.19
C SER A 140 -23.39 0.93 5.90
N ARG A 141 -23.75 0.54 4.66
CA ARG A 141 -23.75 -0.85 4.21
C ARG A 141 -22.32 -1.35 4.01
N GLY A 142 -21.68 -1.78 5.07
CA GLY A 142 -20.27 -2.15 5.10
C GLY A 142 -19.40 -1.07 5.76
N ARG A 143 -18.43 -0.51 5.02
CA ARG A 143 -17.67 0.67 5.47
C ARG A 143 -18.51 1.93 5.28
N GLU A 144 -18.57 2.79 6.32
CA GLU A 144 -19.30 4.05 6.21
C GLU A 144 -18.71 4.93 5.12
N THR A 145 -19.57 5.55 4.31
CA THR A 145 -19.17 6.52 3.30
C THR A 145 -19.98 7.80 3.47
N LEU A 146 -19.31 8.93 3.68
CA LEU A 146 -19.92 10.25 3.68
C LEU A 146 -19.87 10.81 2.26
N ASN A 147 -21.03 11.21 1.73
CA ASN A 147 -21.13 11.76 0.40
C ASN A 147 -21.28 13.28 0.46
N TYR A 148 -20.34 14.01 -0.13
CA TYR A 148 -20.33 15.46 -0.30
C TYR A 148 -20.48 15.75 -1.81
N THR A 149 -21.68 15.52 -2.33
CA THR A 149 -21.94 15.63 -3.78
C THR A 149 -21.68 17.02 -4.35
N ASN A 150 -21.96 18.06 -3.54
CA ASN A 150 -21.70 19.46 -3.92
C ASN A 150 -20.20 19.76 -4.06
N LEU A 151 -19.37 19.01 -3.35
CA LEU A 151 -17.91 19.14 -3.40
C LEU A 151 -17.27 18.11 -4.35
N GLY A 152 -18.07 17.22 -4.93
CA GLY A 152 -17.55 16.14 -5.77
C GLY A 152 -16.71 15.12 -5.02
N LEU A 153 -17.04 14.87 -3.74
CA LEU A 153 -16.24 14.02 -2.85
C LEU A 153 -17.07 12.88 -2.23
N LYS A 154 -16.39 11.76 -1.98
CA LYS A 154 -16.84 10.69 -1.10
C LYS A 154 -15.72 10.37 -0.12
N ILE A 155 -16.05 10.30 1.17
CA ILE A 155 -15.11 10.01 2.24
C ILE A 155 -15.45 8.65 2.84
N GLY A 156 -14.56 7.68 2.66
CA GLY A 156 -14.68 6.35 3.24
C GLY A 156 -14.12 6.32 4.66
N LEU A 157 -14.87 5.73 5.58
CA LEU A 157 -14.51 5.63 6.98
C LEU A 157 -14.43 4.16 7.41
N ASP A 158 -13.44 3.85 8.21
CA ASP A 158 -13.41 2.64 9.02
C ASP A 158 -13.26 3.03 10.49
N ARG A 159 -14.16 2.53 11.34
CA ARG A 159 -14.19 2.85 12.78
C ARG A 159 -14.11 4.36 13.08
N ASN A 160 -14.86 5.17 12.33
CA ASN A 160 -14.88 6.64 12.41
C ASN A 160 -13.57 7.34 12.00
N ILE A 161 -12.66 6.67 11.33
CA ILE A 161 -11.41 7.23 10.81
C ILE A 161 -11.44 7.21 9.28
N VAL A 162 -11.01 8.29 8.65
CA VAL A 162 -10.90 8.40 7.19
C VAL A 162 -9.84 7.43 6.67
N THR A 163 -10.26 6.48 5.86
CA THR A 163 -9.38 5.49 5.21
C THR A 163 -9.36 5.64 3.70
N GLY A 164 -10.26 6.44 3.15
CA GLY A 164 -10.30 6.70 1.71
C GLY A 164 -10.98 8.03 1.39
N ILE A 165 -10.46 8.74 0.39
CA ILE A 165 -11.02 9.97 -0.15
C ILE A 165 -11.14 9.77 -1.65
N THR A 166 -12.37 9.84 -2.17
CA THR A 166 -12.64 9.64 -3.59
C THR A 166 -13.13 10.94 -4.21
N ILE A 167 -12.38 11.45 -5.16
CA ILE A 167 -12.78 12.56 -6.02
C ILE A 167 -13.69 11.98 -7.10
N VAL A 168 -14.92 12.48 -7.19
CA VAL A 168 -15.95 12.07 -8.18
C VAL A 168 -16.44 13.24 -9.04
N GLY A 169 -15.98 14.45 -8.78
CA GLY A 169 -16.37 15.67 -9.48
C GLY A 169 -15.16 16.49 -9.94
N LYS A 170 -15.30 17.15 -11.09
CA LYS A 170 -14.22 17.97 -11.68
C LYS A 170 -13.80 19.18 -10.83
N GLY A 171 -14.61 19.58 -9.85
CA GLY A 171 -14.31 20.71 -8.96
C GLY A 171 -13.41 20.36 -7.79
N ALA A 172 -13.22 19.08 -7.49
CA ALA A 172 -12.35 18.62 -6.42
C ALA A 172 -10.93 18.29 -6.93
N HIS A 173 -9.93 18.73 -6.18
CA HIS A 173 -8.53 18.55 -6.50
C HIS A 173 -7.77 18.18 -5.24
N PHE A 174 -6.64 17.50 -5.39
CA PHE A 174 -5.68 17.31 -4.32
C PHE A 174 -5.06 18.66 -3.94
N ASP A 175 -5.02 18.96 -2.66
CA ASP A 175 -4.63 20.30 -2.16
C ASP A 175 -3.15 20.61 -2.45
N LYS A 176 -2.27 19.62 -2.35
CA LYS A 176 -0.84 19.80 -2.56
C LYS A 176 -0.47 19.82 -4.04
N SER A 177 -0.99 18.88 -4.83
CA SER A 177 -0.63 18.77 -6.23
C SER A 177 -1.48 19.64 -7.16
N GLY A 178 -2.68 20.02 -6.74
CA GLY A 178 -3.68 20.66 -7.59
C GLY A 178 -4.29 19.72 -8.65
N LEU A 179 -3.92 18.44 -8.64
CA LEU A 179 -4.39 17.46 -9.62
C LEU A 179 -5.79 16.93 -9.25
N GLY A 180 -6.60 16.65 -10.26
CA GLY A 180 -7.97 16.15 -10.09
C GLY A 180 -8.48 15.46 -11.34
N ILE A 181 -9.80 15.20 -11.39
CA ILE A 181 -10.44 14.62 -12.58
C ILE A 181 -10.26 15.56 -13.77
N GLY A 182 -9.59 15.08 -14.81
CA GLY A 182 -9.26 15.85 -16.03
C GLY A 182 -7.79 16.26 -16.12
N SER A 183 -7.01 16.10 -15.06
CA SER A 183 -5.54 16.18 -15.15
C SER A 183 -5.00 15.00 -15.96
N SER A 184 -3.90 15.21 -16.68
CA SER A 184 -3.28 14.15 -17.48
C SER A 184 -2.58 13.12 -16.60
N MET A 185 -2.47 11.88 -17.06
CA MET A 185 -1.74 10.83 -16.32
C MET A 185 -0.24 11.15 -16.20
N ILE A 186 0.32 11.89 -17.16
CA ILE A 186 1.71 12.34 -17.10
C ILE A 186 1.94 13.33 -15.95
N ASP A 187 0.95 14.17 -15.63
CA ASP A 187 1.04 15.11 -14.51
C ASP A 187 1.10 14.35 -13.18
N TYR A 188 0.26 13.33 -13.01
CA TYR A 188 0.31 12.44 -11.85
C TYR A 188 1.64 11.70 -11.75
N TYR A 189 2.09 11.12 -12.86
CA TYR A 189 3.36 10.41 -12.94
C TYR A 189 4.53 11.29 -12.52
N ASN A 190 4.61 12.50 -13.06
CA ASN A 190 5.71 13.42 -12.79
C ASN A 190 5.65 14.02 -11.38
N PHE A 191 4.46 14.44 -10.92
CA PHE A 191 4.33 15.08 -9.61
C PHE A 191 4.64 14.12 -8.47
N TYR A 192 4.03 12.92 -8.51
CA TYR A 192 4.18 11.92 -7.45
C TYR A 192 5.37 10.98 -7.67
N GLN A 193 6.11 11.13 -8.75
CA GLN A 193 7.23 10.25 -9.12
C GLN A 193 6.82 8.77 -9.07
N LEU A 194 5.67 8.47 -9.68
CA LEU A 194 5.11 7.14 -9.67
C LEU A 194 6.08 6.13 -10.29
N ASN A 195 6.13 4.93 -9.76
CA ASN A 195 6.98 3.84 -10.22
C ASN A 195 6.67 3.35 -11.66
N ARG A 196 5.47 3.63 -12.12
CA ARG A 196 5.00 3.35 -13.50
C ARG A 196 3.97 4.39 -13.91
N MET A 197 3.87 4.63 -15.20
CA MET A 197 2.86 5.52 -15.77
C MET A 197 1.48 4.86 -15.68
N PRO A 198 0.47 5.52 -15.07
CA PRO A 198 -0.89 5.06 -15.20
C PRO A 198 -1.32 5.10 -16.67
N SER A 199 -2.10 4.12 -17.11
CA SER A 199 -2.72 4.18 -18.44
C SER A 199 -3.79 5.28 -18.45
N GLU A 200 -4.12 5.81 -19.61
CA GLU A 200 -5.25 6.74 -19.73
C GLU A 200 -6.53 6.11 -19.18
N PHE A 201 -7.44 6.94 -18.65
CA PHE A 201 -8.72 6.49 -18.09
C PHE A 201 -9.50 5.65 -19.10
N SER A 202 -9.38 4.34 -19.00
CA SER A 202 -10.21 3.41 -19.75
C SER A 202 -11.51 3.16 -18.99
N LYS A 203 -12.60 2.98 -19.73
CA LYS A 203 -13.95 2.88 -19.16
C LYS A 203 -14.13 1.75 -18.14
N ASP A 204 -13.25 0.75 -18.14
CA ASP A 204 -13.47 -0.51 -17.43
C ASP A 204 -12.29 -0.94 -16.52
N THR A 205 -11.26 -0.11 -16.37
CA THR A 205 -10.08 -0.51 -15.58
C THR A 205 -9.85 0.39 -14.37
N PHE A 206 -9.95 -0.22 -13.20
CA PHE A 206 -9.42 0.34 -11.98
C PHE A 206 -7.91 0.10 -11.95
N GLN A 207 -7.12 1.16 -11.79
CA GLN A 207 -5.66 1.10 -11.80
C GLN A 207 -5.11 1.52 -10.45
N GLY A 208 -4.12 0.82 -9.98
CA GLY A 208 -3.42 1.06 -8.72
C GLY A 208 -3.08 -0.27 -8.02
N PRO A 209 -2.52 -0.22 -6.83
CA PRO A 209 -2.11 0.98 -6.09
C PRO A 209 -0.89 1.68 -6.69
N PHE A 210 -0.87 3.02 -6.62
CA PHE A 210 0.31 3.84 -6.90
C PHE A 210 0.71 4.53 -5.61
N SER A 211 1.85 4.20 -5.04
CA SER A 211 2.35 4.83 -3.82
C SER A 211 2.74 6.29 -4.10
N ILE A 212 2.27 7.20 -3.25
CA ILE A 212 2.64 8.62 -3.28
C ILE A 212 3.41 9.06 -2.05
N GLY A 213 3.74 8.13 -1.16
CA GLY A 213 4.45 8.38 0.09
C GLY A 213 3.54 8.32 1.32
N HIS A 214 4.16 8.33 2.50
CA HIS A 214 3.49 8.33 3.81
C HIS A 214 2.43 7.22 4.01
N GLY A 215 2.54 6.12 3.26
CA GLY A 215 1.56 5.04 3.29
C GLY A 215 0.26 5.35 2.55
N GLU A 216 0.27 6.35 1.71
CA GLU A 216 -0.85 6.77 0.89
C GLU A 216 -0.72 6.27 -0.55
N PHE A 217 -1.86 5.92 -1.14
CA PHE A 217 -1.92 5.33 -2.47
C PHE A 217 -3.02 5.97 -3.31
N LEU A 218 -2.70 6.19 -4.57
CA LEU A 218 -3.69 6.59 -5.58
C LEU A 218 -4.20 5.37 -6.33
N PHE A 219 -5.49 5.42 -6.61
CA PHE A 219 -6.20 4.50 -7.49
C PHE A 219 -6.99 5.32 -8.50
N PHE A 220 -6.86 4.95 -9.77
CA PHE A 220 -7.56 5.63 -10.87
C PHE A 220 -8.67 4.73 -11.38
N GLY A 221 -9.92 5.20 -11.28
CA GLY A 221 -11.09 4.59 -11.90
C GLY A 221 -11.52 5.38 -13.14
N SER A 222 -12.50 4.88 -13.86
CA SER A 222 -12.98 5.51 -15.11
C SER A 222 -13.50 6.96 -14.95
N LYS A 223 -14.00 7.31 -13.76
CA LYS A 223 -14.60 8.63 -13.46
C LYS A 223 -14.27 9.10 -12.04
N ASN A 224 -13.30 8.50 -11.40
CA ASN A 224 -12.93 8.87 -10.04
C ASN A 224 -11.44 8.62 -9.81
N ILE A 225 -10.94 9.29 -8.78
CA ILE A 225 -9.60 9.09 -8.26
C ILE A 225 -9.75 8.88 -6.77
N THR A 226 -9.16 7.82 -6.25
CA THR A 226 -9.22 7.51 -4.83
C THR A 226 -7.84 7.60 -4.21
N LEU A 227 -7.72 8.41 -3.17
CA LEU A 227 -6.62 8.41 -2.21
C LEU A 227 -7.01 7.44 -1.09
N SER A 228 -6.17 6.49 -0.77
CA SER A 228 -6.46 5.49 0.25
C SER A 228 -5.21 5.10 1.03
N MET A 229 -5.41 4.69 2.28
CA MET A 229 -4.41 3.87 2.98
C MET A 229 -4.49 2.45 2.42
N TYR A 230 -3.35 1.77 2.38
CA TYR A 230 -3.34 0.35 2.11
C TYR A 230 -3.92 -0.37 3.34
N ASN A 231 -5.16 -0.83 3.20
CA ASN A 231 -5.80 -1.72 4.16
C ASN A 231 -6.02 -3.06 3.45
N ASN A 232 -5.32 -4.08 3.91
CA ASN A 232 -5.64 -5.48 3.61
C ASN A 232 -6.95 -5.89 4.27
#